data_4b632cc048929b6886411c645355c70b
#
_entry.id   4b632cc048929b6886411c645355c70b
#
_cell.length_a   1.000
_cell.length_b   1.000
_cell.length_c   1.000
_cell.angle_alpha   90.00
_cell.angle_beta   90.00
_cell.angle_gamma   90.00
#
_symmetry.space_group_name_H-M   'P 1'
#
loop_
_entity.id
_entity.type
_entity.pdbx_description
1 polymer ?
#
loop_
_entity_poly.entity_id
_entity_poly.type
_entity_poly.pdbx_seq_one_letter_code
_entity_poly.pdbx_strand_id
1 'polypeptide(L)'
;QYTDFFGYYKRVLQQDENFIYSLTKGLGGSTFGLFAFYLSSPFNVLLLFFTQKQIPLFVFVTTVLKISLAGTCFCIYLQKRFSQIAKEYLILLSVSYGLSEYMIYQSMNIMWLDGCILLPLLLLAVYRFISENKYGMLYFLVAATIICNWYTGYMNCLILPVYGLVELFLMDRWNQKENKKENFVFILKKEFQLIFWEALGVLLSFFMFLPVVLQFAWNGKIGNLSKTFFIGYNPGIKDITIYFGLLPMMFVAAFFFHKNISKLQKMVAAIFALFLVLSLWLKPLENIWNGLRTVESYYFRYSYVMIACFIFLAAFGINQSKEIEKKSLDISAGIFECIILFF
;
A
#
# COMPACT_ATOMS: atom_id res chain seq x y z
N GLN A 1 -18.97 15.01 8.32
CA GLN A 1 -18.49 14.96 6.94
C GLN A 1 -18.82 13.62 6.26
N TYR A 2 -18.37 12.45 6.78
CA TYR A 2 -18.71 11.15 6.17
C TYR A 2 -20.19 10.83 6.19
N THR A 3 -20.88 11.14 7.28
CA THR A 3 -22.32 10.95 7.41
C THR A 3 -23.09 11.69 6.31
N ASP A 4 -22.65 12.90 5.96
CA ASP A 4 -23.28 13.71 4.92
C ASP A 4 -23.00 13.13 3.52
N PHE A 5 -21.74 12.70 3.27
CA PHE A 5 -21.37 12.09 2.00
C PHE A 5 -22.10 10.76 1.75
N PHE A 6 -22.17 9.90 2.78
CA PHE A 6 -22.91 8.65 2.68
C PHE A 6 -24.42 8.88 2.61
N GLY A 7 -24.93 9.90 3.32
CA GLY A 7 -26.34 10.31 3.21
C GLY A 7 -26.71 10.76 1.80
N TYR A 8 -25.86 11.59 1.18
CA TYR A 8 -26.01 11.99 -0.21
C TYR A 8 -25.94 10.76 -1.14
N TYR A 9 -24.91 9.92 -1.01
CA TYR A 9 -24.73 8.75 -1.88
C TYR A 9 -25.89 7.75 -1.78
N LYS A 10 -26.47 7.60 -0.59
CA LYS A 10 -27.67 6.78 -0.41
C LYS A 10 -28.85 7.31 -1.22
N ARG A 11 -29.10 8.63 -1.21
CA ARG A 11 -30.15 9.24 -2.04
C ARG A 11 -29.90 9.07 -3.53
N VAL A 12 -28.61 9.17 -3.96
CA VAL A 12 -28.22 8.87 -5.34
C VAL A 12 -28.54 7.41 -5.70
N LEU A 13 -28.22 6.45 -4.83
CA LEU A 13 -28.54 5.03 -5.06
C LEU A 13 -30.04 4.75 -5.09
N GLN A 14 -30.83 5.55 -4.39
CA GLN A 14 -32.30 5.49 -4.38
C GLN A 14 -32.94 6.29 -5.54
N GLN A 15 -32.11 6.91 -6.39
CA GLN A 15 -32.52 7.77 -7.52
C GLN A 15 -33.22 9.09 -7.12
N ASP A 16 -33.06 9.51 -5.88
CA ASP A 16 -33.62 10.76 -5.38
C ASP A 16 -32.73 11.98 -5.71
N GLU A 17 -31.45 11.77 -6.05
CA GLU A 17 -30.47 12.81 -6.40
C GLU A 17 -29.62 12.45 -7.60
N ASN A 18 -29.06 13.47 -8.27
CA ASN A 18 -28.20 13.28 -9.43
C ASN A 18 -26.78 12.87 -9.01
N PHE A 19 -26.22 11.89 -9.70
CA PHE A 19 -24.87 11.34 -9.45
C PHE A 19 -23.75 12.31 -9.86
N ILE A 20 -23.92 13.08 -10.94
CA ILE A 20 -22.83 13.87 -11.54
C ILE A 20 -22.77 15.29 -10.98
N TYR A 21 -23.92 15.86 -10.63
CA TYR A 21 -24.05 17.24 -10.21
C TYR A 21 -25.04 17.37 -9.05
N SER A 22 -24.69 18.15 -8.04
CA SER A 22 -25.59 18.45 -6.93
C SER A 22 -25.61 19.94 -6.61
N LEU A 23 -26.80 20.47 -6.40
CA LEU A 23 -27.01 21.84 -5.92
C LEU A 23 -26.65 22.00 -4.45
N THR A 24 -26.65 20.91 -3.67
CA THR A 24 -26.29 20.91 -2.24
C THR A 24 -24.79 21.00 -2.00
N LYS A 25 -23.97 20.83 -3.04
CA LYS A 25 -22.51 21.02 -2.97
C LYS A 25 -22.15 22.50 -3.15
N GLY A 26 -22.10 23.23 -2.05
CA GLY A 26 -21.91 24.69 -2.08
C GLY A 26 -23.08 25.39 -2.77
N LEU A 27 -22.78 26.16 -3.84
CA LEU A 27 -23.79 26.80 -4.72
C LEU A 27 -24.11 25.97 -5.96
N GLY A 28 -23.76 24.70 -5.95
CA GLY A 28 -23.85 23.76 -7.07
C GLY A 28 -22.49 23.39 -7.65
N GLY A 29 -22.28 22.11 -7.95
CA GLY A 29 -21.02 21.64 -8.51
C GLY A 29 -20.99 20.16 -8.85
N SER A 30 -19.97 19.76 -9.60
CA SER A 30 -19.73 18.36 -9.93
C SER A 30 -19.42 17.54 -8.68
N THR A 31 -20.11 16.44 -8.51
CA THR A 31 -19.93 15.48 -7.42
C THR A 31 -18.98 14.33 -7.79
N PHE A 32 -18.56 14.24 -9.06
CA PHE A 32 -17.74 13.16 -9.55
C PHE A 32 -16.40 13.04 -8.81
N GLY A 33 -15.71 14.15 -8.56
CA GLY A 33 -14.45 14.12 -7.79
C GLY A 33 -14.65 13.67 -6.34
N LEU A 34 -15.78 14.01 -5.72
CA LEU A 34 -16.16 13.52 -4.40
C LEU A 34 -16.44 12.01 -4.43
N PHE A 35 -17.17 11.55 -5.46
CA PHE A 35 -17.42 10.14 -5.65
C PHE A 35 -16.11 9.35 -5.82
N ALA A 36 -15.25 9.76 -6.74
CA ALA A 36 -13.99 9.07 -7.04
C ALA A 36 -13.01 9.02 -5.86
N PHE A 37 -13.12 9.96 -4.89
CA PHE A 37 -12.25 9.98 -3.72
C PHE A 37 -12.85 9.32 -2.48
N TYR A 38 -14.16 9.48 -2.23
CA TYR A 38 -14.80 9.04 -0.98
C TYR A 38 -15.76 7.88 -1.16
N LEU A 39 -16.40 7.74 -2.33
CA LEU A 39 -17.60 6.94 -2.50
C LEU A 39 -17.47 5.79 -3.50
N SER A 40 -16.37 5.69 -4.24
CA SER A 40 -16.17 4.67 -5.28
C SER A 40 -15.87 3.26 -4.73
N SER A 41 -15.72 3.12 -3.41
CA SER A 41 -15.53 1.82 -2.77
C SER A 41 -16.71 0.87 -3.02
N PRO A 42 -16.49 -0.39 -3.44
CA PRO A 42 -17.58 -1.36 -3.64
C PRO A 42 -18.35 -1.67 -2.35
N PHE A 43 -17.72 -1.49 -1.19
CA PHE A 43 -18.38 -1.67 0.11
C PHE A 43 -19.49 -0.67 0.36
N ASN A 44 -19.49 0.46 -0.34
CA ASN A 44 -20.51 1.49 -0.18
C ASN A 44 -21.89 1.06 -0.71
N VAL A 45 -21.96 0.00 -1.52
CA VAL A 45 -23.23 -0.63 -1.93
C VAL A 45 -23.97 -1.21 -0.72
N LEU A 46 -23.24 -1.63 0.32
CA LEU A 46 -23.85 -2.10 1.57
C LEU A 46 -24.73 -1.03 2.26
N LEU A 47 -24.54 0.24 1.92
CA LEU A 47 -25.35 1.34 2.43
C LEU A 47 -26.85 1.19 2.14
N LEU A 48 -27.22 0.42 1.11
CA LEU A 48 -28.61 0.12 0.77
C LEU A 48 -29.34 -0.64 1.89
N PHE A 49 -28.61 -1.41 2.70
CA PHE A 49 -29.16 -2.22 3.80
C PHE A 49 -29.32 -1.41 5.11
N PHE A 50 -28.87 -0.16 5.17
CA PHE A 50 -28.91 0.67 6.36
C PHE A 50 -29.87 1.85 6.16
N THR A 51 -30.61 2.25 7.19
CA THR A 51 -31.42 3.47 7.17
C THR A 51 -30.54 4.72 7.28
N GLN A 52 -31.08 5.90 6.96
CA GLN A 52 -30.35 7.18 7.07
C GLN A 52 -29.79 7.41 8.50
N LYS A 53 -30.55 7.01 9.53
CA LYS A 53 -30.14 7.11 10.94
C LYS A 53 -29.04 6.12 11.32
N GLN A 54 -28.88 5.04 10.55
CA GLN A 54 -27.89 3.97 10.79
C GLN A 54 -26.59 4.19 10.03
N ILE A 55 -26.38 5.31 9.35
CA ILE A 55 -25.12 5.60 8.65
C ILE A 55 -23.90 5.49 9.58
N PRO A 56 -23.89 5.95 10.85
CA PRO A 56 -22.77 5.73 11.75
C PRO A 56 -22.48 4.24 11.99
N LEU A 57 -23.51 3.40 12.12
CA LEU A 57 -23.36 1.96 12.23
C LEU A 57 -22.79 1.34 10.95
N PHE A 58 -23.26 1.78 9.77
CA PHE A 58 -22.68 1.39 8.48
C PHE A 58 -21.18 1.68 8.43
N VAL A 59 -20.75 2.89 8.81
CA VAL A 59 -19.33 3.28 8.84
C VAL A 59 -18.54 2.34 9.74
N PHE A 60 -19.03 2.06 10.95
CA PHE A 60 -18.36 1.14 11.88
C PHE A 60 -18.22 -0.28 11.31
N VAL A 61 -19.33 -0.87 10.84
CA VAL A 61 -19.35 -2.22 10.27
C VAL A 61 -18.40 -2.32 9.07
N THR A 62 -18.46 -1.35 8.17
CA THR A 62 -17.61 -1.33 6.96
C THR A 62 -16.14 -1.16 7.30
N THR A 63 -15.80 -0.36 8.32
CA THR A 63 -14.42 -0.20 8.79
C THR A 63 -13.86 -1.52 9.33
N VAL A 64 -14.60 -2.20 10.22
CA VAL A 64 -14.20 -3.51 10.77
C VAL A 64 -14.05 -4.54 9.64
N LEU A 65 -14.98 -4.58 8.69
CA LEU A 65 -14.92 -5.47 7.53
C LEU A 65 -13.66 -5.22 6.68
N LYS A 66 -13.34 -3.96 6.38
CA LYS A 66 -12.17 -3.58 5.59
C LYS A 66 -10.85 -3.95 6.29
N ILE A 67 -10.74 -3.69 7.59
CA ILE A 67 -9.57 -4.08 8.39
C ILE A 67 -9.37 -5.60 8.35
N SER A 68 -10.45 -6.36 8.57
CA SER A 68 -10.41 -7.83 8.54
C SER A 68 -10.02 -8.36 7.16
N LEU A 69 -10.55 -7.77 6.09
CA LEU A 69 -10.21 -8.15 4.72
C LEU A 69 -8.78 -7.79 4.37
N ALA A 70 -8.23 -6.67 4.84
CA ALA A 70 -6.83 -6.32 4.61
C ALA A 70 -5.90 -7.38 5.21
N GLY A 71 -6.13 -7.81 6.46
CA GLY A 71 -5.39 -8.91 7.08
C GLY A 71 -5.56 -10.23 6.32
N THR A 72 -6.79 -10.55 5.88
CA THR A 72 -7.07 -11.77 5.10
C THR A 72 -6.36 -11.77 3.76
N CYS A 73 -6.40 -10.67 3.01
CA CYS A 73 -5.69 -10.52 1.73
C CYS A 73 -4.18 -10.64 1.92
N PHE A 74 -3.66 -10.10 3.03
CA PHE A 74 -2.25 -10.24 3.36
C PHE A 74 -1.87 -11.69 3.68
N CYS A 75 -2.73 -12.43 4.39
CA CYS A 75 -2.56 -13.87 4.63
C CYS A 75 -2.51 -14.66 3.33
N ILE A 76 -3.42 -14.39 2.40
CA ILE A 76 -3.45 -15.02 1.07
C ILE A 76 -2.15 -14.74 0.31
N TYR A 77 -1.67 -13.49 0.34
CA TYR A 77 -0.42 -13.12 -0.28
C TYR A 77 0.75 -13.90 0.31
N LEU A 78 0.92 -13.90 1.64
CA LEU A 78 2.00 -14.61 2.31
C LEU A 78 1.96 -16.11 2.04
N GLN A 79 0.78 -16.73 2.15
CA GLN A 79 0.60 -18.16 1.90
C GLN A 79 0.97 -18.57 0.47
N LYS A 80 0.62 -17.74 -0.52
CA LYS A 80 0.93 -18.03 -1.94
C LYS A 80 2.38 -17.73 -2.29
N ARG A 81 3.00 -16.76 -1.63
CA ARG A 81 4.38 -16.37 -1.88
C ARG A 81 5.38 -17.26 -1.13
N PHE A 82 5.05 -17.70 0.06
CA PHE A 82 5.94 -18.41 0.97
C PHE A 82 5.33 -19.75 1.39
N SER A 83 5.76 -20.82 0.73
CA SER A 83 5.17 -22.16 0.94
C SER A 83 5.66 -22.88 2.21
N GLN A 84 6.76 -22.42 2.82
CA GLN A 84 7.38 -23.09 3.96
C GLN A 84 7.09 -22.42 5.31
N ILE A 85 6.39 -21.27 5.33
CA ILE A 85 6.04 -20.58 6.56
C ILE A 85 4.99 -21.39 7.34
N ALA A 86 5.23 -21.62 8.63
CA ALA A 86 4.26 -22.26 9.51
C ALA A 86 3.01 -21.38 9.70
N LYS A 87 1.85 -22.02 9.93
CA LYS A 87 0.55 -21.32 10.00
C LYS A 87 0.51 -20.25 11.08
N GLU A 88 1.19 -20.46 12.19
CA GLU A 88 1.29 -19.55 13.32
C GLU A 88 1.91 -18.22 12.91
N TYR A 89 3.00 -18.26 12.14
CA TYR A 89 3.65 -17.06 11.61
C TYR A 89 2.81 -16.39 10.54
N LEU A 90 2.11 -17.16 9.68
CA LEU A 90 1.19 -16.58 8.71
C LEU A 90 0.08 -15.78 9.40
N ILE A 91 -0.53 -16.35 10.44
CA ILE A 91 -1.57 -15.67 11.22
C ILE A 91 -0.99 -14.43 11.91
N LEU A 92 0.14 -14.58 12.62
CA LEU A 92 0.79 -13.48 13.31
C LEU A 92 1.07 -12.30 12.38
N LEU A 93 1.75 -12.54 11.25
CA LEU A 93 2.14 -11.49 10.31
C LEU A 93 0.92 -10.84 9.63
N SER A 94 -0.11 -11.63 9.35
CA SER A 94 -1.34 -11.13 8.72
C SER A 94 -2.16 -10.27 9.68
N VAL A 95 -2.27 -10.69 10.94
CA VAL A 95 -2.92 -9.91 12.00
C VAL A 95 -2.14 -8.63 12.27
N SER A 96 -0.81 -8.70 12.27
CA SER A 96 0.07 -7.54 12.45
C SER A 96 -0.11 -6.49 11.33
N TYR A 97 -0.38 -6.92 10.09
CA TYR A 97 -0.76 -6.00 9.02
C TYR A 97 -2.15 -5.39 9.26
N GLY A 98 -3.16 -6.23 9.51
CA GLY A 98 -4.54 -5.80 9.69
C GLY A 98 -4.78 -4.93 10.92
N LEU A 99 -4.02 -5.15 12.00
CA LEU A 99 -4.10 -4.39 13.26
C LEU A 99 -2.88 -3.48 13.47
N SER A 100 -2.16 -3.12 12.41
CA SER A 100 -1.05 -2.17 12.49
C SER A 100 -1.53 -0.79 12.96
N GLU A 101 -0.61 -0.02 13.50
CA GLU A 101 -0.87 1.35 13.95
C GLU A 101 -1.55 2.19 12.84
N TYR A 102 -1.08 2.07 11.59
CA TYR A 102 -1.71 2.74 10.46
C TYR A 102 -3.18 2.39 10.31
N MET A 103 -3.52 1.09 10.34
CA MET A 103 -4.90 0.62 10.17
C MET A 103 -5.82 1.11 11.27
N ILE A 104 -5.33 1.18 12.50
CA ILE A 104 -6.09 1.69 13.65
C ILE A 104 -6.21 3.21 13.58
N TYR A 105 -5.10 3.93 13.39
CA TYR A 105 -5.07 5.39 13.34
C TYR A 105 -5.87 5.95 12.16
N GLN A 106 -5.75 5.33 10.99
CA GLN A 106 -6.45 5.75 9.77
C GLN A 106 -7.82 5.10 9.59
N SER A 107 -8.31 4.34 10.58
CA SER A 107 -9.64 3.72 10.53
C SER A 107 -10.76 4.73 10.31
N MET A 108 -10.59 5.97 10.81
CA MET A 108 -11.51 7.09 10.56
C MET A 108 -11.52 7.55 9.10
N ASN A 109 -10.48 7.26 8.32
CA ASN A 109 -10.37 7.58 6.90
C ASN A 109 -10.73 6.35 6.04
N ILE A 110 -11.97 5.88 6.18
CA ILE A 110 -12.48 4.61 5.62
C ILE A 110 -12.21 4.44 4.11
N MET A 111 -12.09 5.52 3.35
CA MET A 111 -11.79 5.49 1.92
C MET A 111 -10.37 5.02 1.61
N TRP A 112 -9.40 5.14 2.53
CA TRP A 112 -8.03 4.70 2.28
C TRP A 112 -7.84 3.21 2.53
N LEU A 113 -8.74 2.59 3.30
CA LEU A 113 -8.65 1.17 3.64
C LEU A 113 -8.79 0.24 2.42
N ASP A 114 -9.43 0.68 1.33
CA ASP A 114 -9.51 -0.09 0.09
C ASP A 114 -8.12 -0.33 -0.52
N GLY A 115 -7.25 0.69 -0.49
CA GLY A 115 -5.86 0.54 -0.93
C GLY A 115 -5.08 -0.47 -0.09
N CYS A 116 -5.35 -0.50 1.23
CA CYS A 116 -4.73 -1.47 2.14
C CYS A 116 -5.20 -2.92 1.86
N ILE A 117 -6.44 -3.12 1.44
CA ILE A 117 -6.97 -4.44 1.05
C ILE A 117 -6.32 -4.91 -0.26
N LEU A 118 -6.18 -4.01 -1.25
CA LEU A 118 -5.73 -4.35 -2.59
C LEU A 118 -4.20 -4.45 -2.71
N LEU A 119 -3.43 -3.76 -1.85
CA LEU A 119 -1.97 -3.81 -1.90
C LEU A 119 -1.40 -5.23 -1.79
N PRO A 120 -1.77 -6.09 -0.82
CA PRO A 120 -1.25 -7.46 -0.75
C PRO A 120 -1.54 -8.29 -2.00
N LEU A 121 -2.70 -8.08 -2.61
CA LEU A 121 -3.07 -8.75 -3.85
C LEU A 121 -2.25 -8.26 -5.04
N LEU A 122 -1.92 -6.96 -5.08
CA LEU A 122 -1.00 -6.39 -6.06
C LEU A 122 0.42 -6.94 -5.91
N LEU A 123 0.93 -7.04 -4.68
CA LEU A 123 2.24 -7.67 -4.41
C LEU A 123 2.25 -9.13 -4.86
N LEU A 124 1.15 -9.87 -4.64
CA LEU A 124 0.99 -11.23 -5.16
C LEU A 124 0.98 -11.27 -6.69
N ALA A 125 0.34 -10.31 -7.33
CA ALA A 125 0.30 -10.23 -8.79
C ALA A 125 1.68 -9.97 -9.38
N VAL A 126 2.49 -9.07 -8.77
CA VAL A 126 3.90 -8.85 -9.16
C VAL A 126 4.73 -10.11 -8.96
N TYR A 127 4.60 -10.79 -7.82
CA TYR A 127 5.27 -12.07 -7.58
C TYR A 127 4.93 -13.11 -8.68
N ARG A 128 3.64 -13.27 -9.04
CA ARG A 128 3.22 -14.18 -10.10
C ARG A 128 3.71 -13.75 -11.48
N PHE A 129 3.78 -12.48 -11.74
CA PHE A 129 4.36 -11.95 -12.97
C PHE A 129 5.84 -12.34 -13.08
N ILE A 130 6.62 -12.20 -12.01
CA ILE A 130 8.05 -12.51 -12.00
C ILE A 130 8.29 -14.03 -12.05
N SER A 131 7.53 -14.81 -11.25
CA SER A 131 7.74 -16.24 -11.09
C SER A 131 7.15 -17.08 -12.23
N GLU A 132 5.96 -16.71 -12.71
CA GLU A 132 5.12 -17.51 -13.61
C GLU A 132 4.84 -16.81 -14.95
N ASN A 133 5.32 -15.59 -15.18
CA ASN A 133 4.98 -14.73 -16.33
C ASN A 133 3.46 -14.47 -16.49
N LYS A 134 2.68 -14.51 -15.40
CA LYS A 134 1.24 -14.26 -15.39
C LYS A 134 0.96 -12.79 -15.09
N TYR A 135 0.45 -12.07 -16.05
CA TYR A 135 0.21 -10.61 -15.99
C TYR A 135 -1.28 -10.21 -15.84
N GLY A 136 -2.22 -11.12 -16.14
CA GLY A 136 -3.65 -10.79 -16.13
C GLY A 136 -4.13 -10.23 -14.79
N MET A 137 -3.73 -10.83 -13.67
CA MET A 137 -4.07 -10.35 -12.34
C MET A 137 -3.51 -8.95 -12.06
N LEU A 138 -2.33 -8.60 -12.59
CA LEU A 138 -1.66 -7.34 -12.31
C LEU A 138 -2.46 -6.14 -12.85
N TYR A 139 -2.73 -6.08 -14.16
CA TYR A 139 -3.40 -4.92 -14.73
C TYR A 139 -4.86 -4.78 -14.27
N PHE A 140 -5.56 -5.89 -13.99
CA PHE A 140 -6.90 -5.82 -13.41
C PHE A 140 -6.91 -5.28 -11.99
N LEU A 141 -5.97 -5.68 -11.14
CA LEU A 141 -5.87 -5.18 -9.77
C LEU A 141 -5.39 -3.72 -9.73
N VAL A 142 -4.51 -3.31 -10.66
CA VAL A 142 -4.14 -1.90 -10.82
C VAL A 142 -5.37 -1.07 -11.19
N ALA A 143 -6.18 -1.51 -12.14
CA ALA A 143 -7.42 -0.83 -12.45
C ALA A 143 -8.38 -0.79 -11.25
N ALA A 144 -8.57 -1.91 -10.57
CA ALA A 144 -9.44 -2.01 -9.39
C ALA A 144 -9.01 -1.06 -8.27
N THR A 145 -7.71 -0.98 -7.96
CA THR A 145 -7.23 -0.11 -6.87
C THR A 145 -7.45 1.38 -7.19
N ILE A 146 -7.29 1.79 -8.46
CA ILE A 146 -7.55 3.17 -8.89
C ILE A 146 -9.04 3.47 -8.90
N ILE A 147 -9.88 2.53 -9.33
CA ILE A 147 -11.35 2.68 -9.33
C ILE A 147 -11.88 2.78 -7.90
N CYS A 148 -11.41 1.94 -6.97
CA CYS A 148 -11.86 1.97 -5.59
C CYS A 148 -11.45 3.24 -4.84
N ASN A 149 -10.21 3.69 -5.04
CA ASN A 149 -9.72 4.98 -4.56
C ASN A 149 -8.46 5.36 -5.34
N TRP A 150 -8.57 6.35 -6.21
CA TRP A 150 -7.46 6.76 -7.08
C TRP A 150 -6.20 7.18 -6.30
N TYR A 151 -6.37 7.75 -5.10
CA TYR A 151 -5.27 8.29 -4.31
C TYR A 151 -4.40 7.18 -3.68
N THR A 152 -5.02 6.22 -3.00
CA THR A 152 -4.30 5.04 -2.50
C THR A 152 -3.88 4.12 -3.64
N GLY A 153 -4.64 4.09 -4.73
CA GLY A 153 -4.27 3.42 -5.97
C GLY A 153 -2.95 3.95 -6.54
N TYR A 154 -2.78 5.27 -6.57
CA TYR A 154 -1.52 5.90 -6.97
C TYR A 154 -0.35 5.46 -6.07
N MET A 155 -0.54 5.45 -4.74
CA MET A 155 0.49 5.00 -3.80
C MET A 155 0.86 3.53 -4.00
N ASN A 156 -0.15 2.68 -4.24
CA ASN A 156 0.06 1.27 -4.54
C ASN A 156 0.87 1.09 -5.83
N CYS A 157 0.55 1.83 -6.89
CA CYS A 157 1.29 1.79 -8.14
C CYS A 157 2.76 2.22 -7.98
N LEU A 158 3.05 3.24 -7.19
CA LEU A 158 4.43 3.70 -6.99
C LEU A 158 5.37 2.63 -6.42
N ILE A 159 4.88 1.74 -5.58
CA ILE A 159 5.73 0.72 -4.96
C ILE A 159 5.93 -0.51 -5.86
N LEU A 160 5.04 -0.79 -6.81
CA LEU A 160 5.10 -2.04 -7.58
C LEU A 160 6.41 -2.23 -8.37
N PRO A 161 6.95 -1.22 -9.10
CA PRO A 161 8.24 -1.37 -9.77
C PRO A 161 9.39 -1.59 -8.78
N VAL A 162 9.41 -0.83 -7.69
CA VAL A 162 10.45 -0.98 -6.65
C VAL A 162 10.38 -2.37 -6.01
N TYR A 163 9.19 -2.83 -5.67
CA TYR A 163 8.95 -4.17 -5.14
C TYR A 163 9.32 -5.25 -6.17
N GLY A 164 9.02 -5.04 -7.45
CA GLY A 164 9.38 -5.94 -8.56
C GLY A 164 10.88 -6.16 -8.65
N LEU A 165 11.67 -5.08 -8.59
CA LEU A 165 13.12 -5.17 -8.53
C LEU A 165 13.59 -5.97 -7.32
N VAL A 166 13.08 -5.66 -6.13
CA VAL A 166 13.44 -6.40 -4.90
C VAL A 166 13.12 -7.88 -5.03
N GLU A 167 11.94 -8.25 -5.55
CA GLU A 167 11.56 -9.65 -5.77
C GLU A 167 12.48 -10.36 -6.76
N LEU A 168 12.86 -9.73 -7.87
CA LEU A 168 13.82 -10.31 -8.83
C LEU A 168 15.11 -10.71 -8.17
N PHE A 169 15.64 -9.87 -7.27
CA PHE A 169 16.88 -10.14 -6.54
C PHE A 169 16.70 -11.17 -5.42
N LEU A 170 15.63 -11.07 -4.63
CA LEU A 170 15.36 -12.00 -3.54
C LEU A 170 15.05 -13.43 -4.03
N MET A 171 14.47 -13.56 -5.22
CA MET A 171 14.22 -14.86 -5.86
C MET A 171 15.39 -15.40 -6.67
N ASP A 172 16.54 -14.72 -6.68
CA ASP A 172 17.70 -15.05 -7.53
C ASP A 172 17.37 -15.18 -9.03
N ARG A 173 16.28 -14.48 -9.49
CA ARG A 173 15.88 -14.50 -10.90
C ARG A 173 16.69 -13.54 -11.78
N TRP A 174 17.49 -12.69 -11.18
CA TRP A 174 18.32 -11.70 -11.87
C TRP A 174 19.55 -12.31 -12.57
N ASN A 175 20.05 -13.48 -12.14
CA ASN A 175 21.27 -14.12 -12.59
C ASN A 175 20.99 -15.44 -13.33
N GLN A 176 20.17 -15.37 -14.37
CA GLN A 176 19.77 -16.56 -15.16
C GLN A 176 20.64 -16.79 -16.40
N LYS A 177 21.50 -15.82 -16.74
CA LYS A 177 22.38 -15.85 -17.91
C LYS A 177 23.87 -15.85 -17.50
N GLU A 178 24.71 -16.46 -18.31
CA GLU A 178 26.15 -16.50 -18.06
C GLU A 178 26.81 -15.11 -18.16
N ASN A 179 26.26 -14.25 -19.04
CA ASN A 179 26.82 -12.93 -19.30
C ASN A 179 26.11 -11.85 -18.43
N LYS A 180 26.90 -11.03 -17.73
CA LYS A 180 26.40 -9.92 -16.91
C LYS A 180 25.56 -8.89 -17.69
N LYS A 181 25.94 -8.63 -18.97
CA LYS A 181 25.16 -7.73 -19.84
C LYS A 181 23.75 -8.29 -20.13
N GLU A 182 23.66 -9.58 -20.39
CA GLU A 182 22.39 -10.25 -20.65
C GLU A 182 21.50 -10.27 -19.39
N ASN A 183 22.07 -10.44 -18.22
CA ASN A 183 21.34 -10.35 -16.96
C ASN A 183 20.78 -8.94 -16.75
N PHE A 184 21.59 -7.90 -17.01
CA PHE A 184 21.13 -6.51 -16.91
C PHE A 184 19.98 -6.21 -17.88
N VAL A 185 20.13 -6.64 -19.15
CA VAL A 185 19.06 -6.49 -20.16
C VAL A 185 17.79 -7.25 -19.74
N PHE A 186 17.93 -8.42 -19.15
CA PHE A 186 16.81 -9.20 -18.63
C PHE A 186 16.05 -8.45 -17.51
N ILE A 187 16.77 -7.86 -16.56
CA ILE A 187 16.18 -7.04 -15.49
C ILE A 187 15.41 -5.86 -16.10
N LEU A 188 16.06 -5.09 -16.98
CA LEU A 188 15.41 -3.94 -17.63
C LEU A 188 14.16 -4.36 -18.42
N LYS A 189 14.24 -5.48 -19.15
CA LYS A 189 13.09 -6.00 -19.90
C LYS A 189 11.94 -6.39 -18.96
N LYS A 190 12.23 -7.02 -17.84
CA LYS A 190 11.21 -7.40 -16.84
C LYS A 190 10.57 -6.18 -16.21
N GLU A 191 11.35 -5.18 -15.82
CA GLU A 191 10.83 -3.92 -15.26
C GLU A 191 9.99 -3.16 -16.29
N PHE A 192 10.46 -3.06 -17.53
CA PHE A 192 9.67 -2.43 -18.60
C PHE A 192 8.34 -3.15 -18.83
N GLN A 193 8.33 -4.49 -18.82
CA GLN A 193 7.10 -5.26 -18.93
C GLN A 193 6.17 -5.03 -17.72
N LEU A 194 6.71 -4.97 -16.50
CA LEU A 194 5.94 -4.68 -15.29
C LEU A 194 5.24 -3.31 -15.40
N ILE A 195 6.01 -2.27 -15.73
CA ILE A 195 5.50 -0.90 -15.93
C ILE A 195 4.48 -0.84 -17.08
N PHE A 196 4.71 -1.60 -18.15
CA PHE A 196 3.77 -1.66 -19.27
C PHE A 196 2.41 -2.24 -18.84
N TRP A 197 2.39 -3.36 -18.12
CA TRP A 197 1.15 -3.96 -17.64
C TRP A 197 0.46 -3.11 -16.57
N GLU A 198 1.23 -2.43 -15.74
CA GLU A 198 0.73 -1.45 -14.79
C GLU A 198 0.07 -0.26 -15.52
N ALA A 199 0.74 0.32 -16.52
CA ALA A 199 0.19 1.39 -17.34
C ALA A 199 -1.10 0.97 -18.06
N LEU A 200 -1.19 -0.29 -18.52
CA LEU A 200 -2.42 -0.83 -19.09
C LEU A 200 -3.56 -0.86 -18.07
N GLY A 201 -3.27 -1.21 -16.81
CA GLY A 201 -4.26 -1.15 -15.72
C GLY A 201 -4.72 0.28 -15.43
N VAL A 202 -3.79 1.25 -15.46
CA VAL A 202 -4.13 2.67 -15.34
C VAL A 202 -5.04 3.11 -16.50
N LEU A 203 -4.73 2.72 -17.72
CA LEU A 203 -5.56 3.01 -18.90
C LEU A 203 -6.95 2.41 -18.79
N LEU A 204 -7.08 1.19 -18.27
CA LEU A 204 -8.38 0.56 -18.03
C LEU A 204 -9.24 1.33 -17.03
N SER A 205 -8.62 2.03 -16.06
CA SER A 205 -9.30 2.87 -15.09
C SER A 205 -9.46 4.34 -15.54
N PHE A 206 -9.10 4.67 -16.78
CA PHE A 206 -9.00 6.06 -17.28
C PHE A 206 -10.31 6.82 -17.20
N PHE A 207 -11.45 6.14 -17.40
CA PHE A 207 -12.79 6.73 -17.27
C PHE A 207 -13.06 7.30 -15.86
N MET A 208 -12.43 6.73 -14.83
CA MET A 208 -12.53 7.22 -13.45
C MET A 208 -11.44 8.27 -13.15
N PHE A 209 -10.22 8.01 -13.58
CA PHE A 209 -9.06 8.82 -13.25
C PHE A 209 -8.99 10.14 -14.03
N LEU A 210 -9.29 10.13 -15.33
CA LEU A 210 -9.18 11.33 -16.18
C LEU A 210 -10.06 12.50 -15.69
N PRO A 211 -11.36 12.32 -15.41
CA PRO A 211 -12.20 13.42 -14.92
C PRO A 211 -11.68 14.04 -13.62
N VAL A 212 -11.07 13.21 -12.74
CA VAL A 212 -10.47 13.68 -11.49
C VAL A 212 -9.27 14.56 -11.78
N VAL A 213 -8.36 14.13 -12.65
CA VAL A 213 -7.17 14.90 -13.05
C VAL A 213 -7.57 16.22 -13.70
N LEU A 214 -8.52 16.20 -14.62
CA LEU A 214 -9.04 17.41 -15.27
C LEU A 214 -9.67 18.37 -14.26
N GLN A 215 -10.43 17.87 -13.29
CA GLN A 215 -11.02 18.70 -12.24
C GLN A 215 -9.94 19.36 -11.34
N PHE A 216 -8.84 18.64 -11.05
CA PHE A 216 -7.73 19.23 -10.32
C PHE A 216 -6.95 20.26 -11.12
N ALA A 217 -6.73 20.00 -12.42
CA ALA A 217 -6.08 20.93 -13.33
C ALA A 217 -6.90 22.23 -13.45
N TRP A 218 -8.21 22.10 -13.65
CA TRP A 218 -9.13 23.24 -13.78
C TRP A 218 -9.19 24.10 -12.53
N ASN A 219 -9.12 23.49 -11.35
CA ASN A 219 -9.17 24.21 -10.07
C ASN A 219 -7.81 24.82 -9.65
N GLY A 220 -6.80 24.81 -10.51
CA GLY A 220 -5.46 25.35 -10.21
C GLY A 220 -4.74 24.64 -9.08
N LYS A 221 -5.18 23.45 -8.68
CA LYS A 221 -4.63 22.68 -7.55
C LYS A 221 -3.45 21.78 -7.94
N ILE A 222 -2.96 21.85 -9.17
CA ILE A 222 -1.69 21.21 -9.54
C ILE A 222 -0.59 21.98 -8.82
N GLY A 223 0.12 21.28 -7.94
CA GLY A 223 1.15 21.89 -7.08
C GLY A 223 2.26 22.54 -7.90
N ASN A 224 2.87 23.57 -7.33
CA ASN A 224 4.03 24.20 -7.91
C ASN A 224 5.24 23.24 -7.77
N LEU A 225 5.65 22.62 -8.88
CA LEU A 225 6.75 21.63 -8.94
C LEU A 225 8.04 22.14 -8.27
N SER A 226 8.32 23.44 -8.33
CA SER A 226 9.52 24.01 -7.70
C SER A 226 9.50 23.89 -6.17
N LYS A 227 8.32 23.96 -5.54
CA LYS A 227 8.16 23.76 -4.09
C LYS A 227 8.17 22.29 -3.69
N THR A 228 7.82 21.39 -4.62
CA THR A 228 7.75 19.95 -4.39
C THR A 228 9.13 19.34 -4.13
N PHE A 229 10.15 19.83 -4.83
CA PHE A 229 11.52 19.30 -4.73
C PHE A 229 12.42 20.09 -3.77
N PHE A 230 11.86 21.00 -2.98
CA PHE A 230 12.63 21.68 -1.94
C PHE A 230 13.09 20.65 -0.89
N ILE A 231 14.41 20.54 -0.71
CA ILE A 231 15.00 19.63 0.26
C ILE A 231 14.72 20.17 1.66
N GLY A 232 13.98 19.43 2.45
CA GLY A 232 13.65 19.77 3.82
C GLY A 232 13.16 18.54 4.58
N TYR A 233 13.12 18.67 5.91
CA TYR A 233 12.55 17.63 6.77
C TYR A 233 11.03 17.68 6.75
N ASN A 234 10.43 16.52 6.96
CA ASN A 234 9.00 16.42 7.08
C ASN A 234 8.53 16.99 8.44
N PRO A 235 7.63 17.97 8.48
CA PRO A 235 7.15 18.55 9.73
C PRO A 235 6.28 17.59 10.55
N GLY A 236 5.69 16.58 9.91
CA GLY A 236 4.80 15.59 10.54
C GLY A 236 5.51 14.39 11.17
N ILE A 237 6.83 14.46 11.41
CA ILE A 237 7.59 13.30 11.93
C ILE A 237 7.04 12.72 13.24
N LYS A 238 6.29 13.51 14.01
CA LYS A 238 5.61 13.05 15.24
C LYS A 238 4.36 12.19 14.97
N ASP A 239 3.84 12.24 13.75
CA ASP A 239 2.61 11.55 13.34
C ASP A 239 2.91 10.25 12.56
N ILE A 240 4.14 9.72 12.69
CA ILE A 240 4.56 8.50 12.01
C ILE A 240 3.78 7.30 12.58
N THR A 241 3.09 6.57 11.70
CA THR A 241 2.27 5.40 12.04
C THR A 241 2.81 4.16 11.34
N ILE A 242 3.92 3.61 11.85
CA ILE A 242 4.61 2.45 11.25
C ILE A 242 4.72 1.24 12.19
N TYR A 243 4.14 1.31 13.38
CA TYR A 243 4.17 0.18 14.30
C TYR A 243 3.24 -0.95 13.83
N PHE A 244 3.76 -2.16 13.76
CA PHE A 244 3.03 -3.36 13.35
C PHE A 244 3.28 -4.57 14.26
N GLY A 245 3.66 -4.29 15.50
CA GLY A 245 3.93 -5.31 16.53
C GLY A 245 5.42 -5.56 16.73
N LEU A 246 5.81 -5.69 18.00
CA LEU A 246 7.21 -5.87 18.39
C LEU A 246 7.82 -7.12 17.76
N LEU A 247 7.12 -8.27 17.85
CA LEU A 247 7.62 -9.54 17.33
C LEU A 247 7.85 -9.55 15.82
N PRO A 248 6.93 -9.06 14.96
CA PRO A 248 7.21 -8.91 13.53
C PRO A 248 8.37 -7.94 13.23
N MET A 249 8.52 -6.87 14.00
CA MET A 249 9.68 -5.95 13.84
C MET A 249 11.00 -6.66 14.16
N MET A 250 11.03 -7.49 15.22
CA MET A 250 12.20 -8.34 15.53
C MET A 250 12.51 -9.30 14.37
N PHE A 251 11.51 -9.84 13.68
CA PHE A 251 11.73 -10.71 12.53
C PHE A 251 12.33 -9.96 11.33
N VAL A 252 11.99 -8.68 11.14
CA VAL A 252 12.67 -7.85 10.15
C VAL A 252 14.15 -7.70 10.47
N ALA A 253 14.49 -7.44 11.73
CA ALA A 253 15.89 -7.36 12.15
C ALA A 253 16.60 -8.72 11.99
N ALA A 254 15.95 -9.83 12.39
CA ALA A 254 16.48 -11.18 12.27
C ALA A 254 16.80 -11.58 10.82
N PHE A 255 16.06 -11.06 9.82
CA PHE A 255 16.36 -11.24 8.40
C PHE A 255 17.84 -10.90 8.08
N PHE A 256 18.35 -9.80 8.59
CA PHE A 256 19.70 -9.33 8.28
C PHE A 256 20.80 -10.20 8.93
N PHE A 257 20.49 -10.90 10.02
CA PHE A 257 21.42 -11.80 10.70
C PHE A 257 21.30 -13.26 10.24
N HIS A 258 20.32 -13.58 9.39
CA HIS A 258 20.04 -14.94 8.94
C HIS A 258 21.17 -15.47 8.03
N LYS A 259 21.70 -16.69 8.30
CA LYS A 259 22.88 -17.25 7.59
C LYS A 259 22.56 -17.70 6.16
N ASN A 260 21.35 -18.21 5.93
CA ASN A 260 20.94 -18.74 4.62
C ASN A 260 20.56 -17.63 3.62
N ILE A 261 20.56 -16.37 4.03
CA ILE A 261 20.30 -15.23 3.15
C ILE A 261 21.63 -14.69 2.63
N SER A 262 21.76 -14.61 1.32
CA SER A 262 22.99 -14.14 0.67
C SER A 262 23.30 -12.67 0.99
N LYS A 263 24.57 -12.29 0.91
CA LYS A 263 24.99 -10.89 1.12
C LYS A 263 24.30 -9.92 0.16
N LEU A 264 24.08 -10.33 -1.08
CA LEU A 264 23.42 -9.52 -2.09
C LEU A 264 21.93 -9.30 -1.72
N GLN A 265 21.21 -10.35 -1.34
CA GLN A 265 19.82 -10.24 -0.90
C GLN A 265 19.68 -9.31 0.31
N LYS A 266 20.58 -9.42 1.30
CA LYS A 266 20.64 -8.51 2.45
C LYS A 266 20.90 -7.06 2.03
N MET A 267 21.84 -6.85 1.10
CA MET A 267 22.16 -5.51 0.58
C MET A 267 20.95 -4.89 -0.13
N VAL A 268 20.29 -5.65 -1.01
CA VAL A 268 19.07 -5.17 -1.71
C VAL A 268 17.96 -4.84 -0.72
N ALA A 269 17.72 -5.72 0.27
CA ALA A 269 16.74 -5.48 1.31
C ALA A 269 17.10 -4.26 2.17
N ALA A 270 18.39 -4.03 2.49
CA ALA A 270 18.84 -2.87 3.24
C ALA A 270 18.61 -1.56 2.45
N ILE A 271 18.94 -1.54 1.14
CA ILE A 271 18.70 -0.40 0.26
C ILE A 271 17.19 -0.11 0.18
N PHE A 272 16.38 -1.17 0.05
CA PHE A 272 14.94 -1.04 0.01
C PHE A 272 14.36 -0.49 1.33
N ALA A 273 14.79 -1.04 2.47
CA ALA A 273 14.39 -0.54 3.78
C ALA A 273 14.83 0.92 4.00
N LEU A 274 16.07 1.25 3.59
CA LEU A 274 16.58 2.63 3.65
C LEU A 274 15.74 3.59 2.79
N PHE A 275 15.37 3.19 1.57
CA PHE A 275 14.47 4.00 0.71
C PHE A 275 13.13 4.27 1.40
N LEU A 276 12.53 3.25 2.03
CA LEU A 276 11.27 3.39 2.75
C LEU A 276 11.42 4.33 3.95
N VAL A 277 12.49 4.18 4.75
CA VAL A 277 12.77 5.05 5.91
C VAL A 277 13.05 6.49 5.47
N LEU A 278 13.85 6.69 4.42
CA LEU A 278 14.12 8.01 3.86
C LEU A 278 12.85 8.69 3.34
N SER A 279 11.88 7.92 2.87
CA SER A 279 10.57 8.46 2.47
C SER A 279 9.82 9.10 3.64
N LEU A 280 10.01 8.63 4.88
CA LEU A 280 9.42 9.26 6.07
C LEU A 280 10.13 10.56 6.45
N TRP A 281 11.40 10.67 6.15
CA TRP A 281 12.20 11.80 6.59
C TRP A 281 12.26 12.93 5.58
N LEU A 282 12.44 12.60 4.30
CA LEU A 282 12.69 13.57 3.25
C LEU A 282 11.38 14.07 2.63
N LYS A 283 11.12 15.37 2.74
CA LYS A 283 9.94 16.02 2.18
C LYS A 283 9.73 15.78 0.68
N PRO A 284 10.76 15.77 -0.20
CA PRO A 284 10.55 15.44 -1.61
C PRO A 284 9.98 14.04 -1.84
N LEU A 285 10.45 13.05 -1.09
CA LEU A 285 9.93 11.67 -1.20
C LEU A 285 8.49 11.58 -0.72
N GLU A 286 8.16 12.24 0.41
CA GLU A 286 6.78 12.33 0.87
C GLU A 286 5.87 12.97 -0.18
N ASN A 287 6.31 14.08 -0.79
CA ASN A 287 5.55 14.75 -1.84
C ASN A 287 5.31 13.83 -3.06
N ILE A 288 6.29 12.99 -3.44
CA ILE A 288 6.11 11.99 -4.48
C ILE A 288 4.99 11.01 -4.10
N TRP A 289 5.00 10.47 -2.88
CA TRP A 289 3.93 9.59 -2.40
C TRP A 289 2.56 10.26 -2.41
N ASN A 290 2.48 11.56 -2.21
CA ASN A 290 1.24 12.33 -2.16
C ASN A 290 0.81 12.97 -3.49
N GLY A 291 1.31 12.46 -4.64
CA GLY A 291 0.96 12.95 -5.98
C GLY A 291 1.57 14.32 -6.29
N LEU A 292 2.85 14.49 -5.93
CA LEU A 292 3.64 15.71 -6.12
C LEU A 292 3.05 16.94 -5.40
N ARG A 293 2.41 16.72 -4.25
CA ARG A 293 1.80 17.77 -3.42
C ARG A 293 2.42 17.83 -2.04
N THR A 294 2.54 19.03 -1.51
CA THR A 294 2.81 19.24 -0.09
C THR A 294 1.57 18.91 0.73
N VAL A 295 1.74 18.11 1.77
CA VAL A 295 0.68 17.73 2.71
C VAL A 295 0.75 18.67 3.93
N GLU A 296 -0.42 19.16 4.36
CA GLU A 296 -0.56 20.04 5.53
C GLU A 296 -1.18 19.31 6.74
N SER A 297 -1.80 18.13 6.49
CA SER A 297 -2.43 17.32 7.53
C SER A 297 -2.47 15.84 7.11
N TYR A 298 -2.63 14.93 8.07
CA TYR A 298 -2.60 13.49 7.85
C TYR A 298 -1.36 13.05 7.09
N TYR A 299 -0.20 13.30 7.68
CA TYR A 299 1.11 12.90 7.12
C TYR A 299 1.23 11.39 6.99
N PHE A 300 2.19 10.92 6.18
CA PHE A 300 2.55 9.50 6.03
C PHE A 300 1.40 8.56 5.64
N ARG A 301 0.51 9.03 4.77
CA ARG A 301 -0.65 8.24 4.27
C ARG A 301 -0.26 6.93 3.58
N TYR A 302 0.99 6.79 3.20
CA TYR A 302 1.59 5.62 2.56
C TYR A 302 2.26 4.64 3.55
N SER A 303 2.19 4.88 4.87
CA SER A 303 2.84 4.02 5.88
C SER A 303 2.38 2.56 5.82
N TYR A 304 1.14 2.29 5.41
CA TYR A 304 0.67 0.91 5.21
C TYR A 304 1.47 0.16 4.14
N VAL A 305 1.98 0.86 3.11
CA VAL A 305 2.86 0.28 2.09
C VAL A 305 4.19 -0.14 2.72
N MET A 306 4.75 0.70 3.57
CA MET A 306 5.99 0.40 4.30
C MET A 306 5.81 -0.79 5.24
N ILE A 307 4.72 -0.80 6.00
CA ILE A 307 4.38 -1.91 6.90
C ILE A 307 4.28 -3.22 6.11
N ALA A 308 3.57 -3.23 4.98
CA ALA A 308 3.47 -4.39 4.11
C ALA A 308 4.84 -4.88 3.64
N CYS A 309 5.72 -3.96 3.22
CA CYS A 309 7.08 -4.28 2.75
C CYS A 309 7.97 -4.80 3.89
N PHE A 310 7.90 -4.24 5.09
CA PHE A 310 8.66 -4.74 6.24
C PHE A 310 8.18 -6.13 6.66
N ILE A 311 6.88 -6.37 6.73
CA ILE A 311 6.35 -7.70 7.03
C ILE A 311 6.72 -8.71 5.93
N PHE A 312 6.78 -8.28 4.66
CA PHE A 312 7.31 -9.11 3.57
C PHE A 312 8.76 -9.54 3.84
N LEU A 313 9.65 -8.64 4.26
CA LEU A 313 11.04 -8.99 4.60
C LEU A 313 11.10 -9.96 5.80
N ALA A 314 10.29 -9.75 6.82
CA ALA A 314 10.15 -10.67 7.95
C ALA A 314 9.73 -12.07 7.48
N ALA A 315 8.70 -12.15 6.65
CA ALA A 315 8.19 -13.39 6.09
C ALA A 315 9.25 -14.11 5.22
N PHE A 316 10.00 -13.34 4.42
CA PHE A 316 11.10 -13.90 3.63
C PHE A 316 12.18 -14.53 4.52
N GLY A 317 12.57 -13.85 5.61
CA GLY A 317 13.53 -14.39 6.58
C GLY A 317 13.04 -15.69 7.21
N ILE A 318 11.79 -15.73 7.66
CA ILE A 318 11.18 -16.93 8.25
C ILE A 318 11.11 -18.09 7.24
N ASN A 319 10.81 -17.81 5.97
CA ASN A 319 10.69 -18.83 4.94
C ASN A 319 12.04 -19.51 4.57
N GLN A 320 13.17 -18.89 4.87
CA GLN A 320 14.51 -19.45 4.56
C GLN A 320 14.96 -20.53 5.56
N SER A 321 14.29 -20.65 6.69
CA SER A 321 14.50 -21.71 7.66
C SER A 321 13.16 -22.16 8.23
N LYS A 322 12.98 -23.46 8.44
CA LYS A 322 11.77 -23.98 9.11
C LYS A 322 11.63 -23.44 10.53
N GLU A 323 12.74 -23.06 11.14
CA GLU A 323 12.83 -22.42 12.46
C GLU A 323 13.72 -21.19 12.35
N ILE A 324 13.31 -20.11 13.01
CA ILE A 324 14.17 -18.92 13.11
C ILE A 324 15.36 -19.28 13.96
N GLU A 325 16.58 -19.07 13.47
CA GLU A 325 17.77 -19.29 14.26
C GLU A 325 17.68 -18.53 15.58
N LYS A 326 17.66 -19.24 16.71
CA LYS A 326 17.60 -18.65 18.06
C LYS A 326 18.58 -17.48 18.22
N LYS A 327 19.80 -17.66 17.70
CA LYS A 327 20.84 -16.63 17.72
C LYS A 327 20.43 -15.33 17.00
N SER A 328 19.73 -15.42 15.88
CA SER A 328 19.25 -14.23 15.13
C SER A 328 18.16 -13.50 15.92
N LEU A 329 17.30 -14.24 16.62
CA LEU A 329 16.29 -13.65 17.50
C LEU A 329 16.91 -13.01 18.73
N ASP A 330 17.87 -13.67 19.38
CA ASP A 330 18.56 -13.15 20.57
C ASP A 330 19.29 -11.83 20.25
N ILE A 331 19.96 -11.75 19.10
CA ILE A 331 20.60 -10.50 18.63
C ILE A 331 19.54 -9.40 18.38
N SER A 332 18.44 -9.76 17.74
CA SER A 332 17.35 -8.80 17.45
C SER A 332 16.70 -8.32 18.75
N ALA A 333 16.46 -9.21 19.70
CA ALA A 333 15.92 -8.85 21.03
C ALA A 333 16.86 -7.89 21.75
N GLY A 334 18.16 -8.18 21.79
CA GLY A 334 19.15 -7.29 22.40
C GLY A 334 19.20 -5.89 21.77
N ILE A 335 19.05 -5.78 20.44
CA ILE A 335 18.95 -4.49 19.76
C ILE A 335 17.72 -3.72 20.21
N PHE A 336 16.55 -4.40 20.28
CA PHE A 336 15.30 -3.75 20.71
C PHE A 336 15.33 -3.36 22.19
N GLU A 337 15.92 -4.20 23.06
CA GLU A 337 16.15 -3.86 24.47
C GLU A 337 17.02 -2.61 24.61
N CYS A 338 18.13 -2.53 23.85
CA CYS A 338 18.96 -1.33 23.83
C CYS A 338 18.19 -0.09 23.37
N ILE A 339 17.36 -0.20 22.33
CA ILE A 339 16.55 0.92 21.83
C ILE A 339 15.55 1.37 22.90
N ILE A 340 14.84 0.44 23.55
CA ILE A 340 13.85 0.76 24.61
C ILE A 340 14.51 1.41 25.84
N LEU A 341 15.75 1.01 26.18
CA LEU A 341 16.48 1.60 27.31
C LEU A 341 17.01 3.00 27.02
N PHE A 342 17.13 3.41 25.74
CA PHE A 342 17.59 4.74 25.34
C PHE A 342 16.45 5.74 25.13
N PHE A 343 15.18 5.32 25.10
CA PHE A 343 13.99 6.15 24.98
C PHE A 343 13.12 6.07 26.24
#